data_0344f6cf430713059416460412ec7183
#
_entry.id   0344f6cf430713059416460412ec7183
#
_cell.length_a   1.000
_cell.length_b   1.000
_cell.length_c   1.000
_cell.angle_alpha   90.00
_cell.angle_beta   90.00
_cell.angle_gamma   90.00
#
_symmetry.space_group_name_H-M   'P 1'
#
loop_
_entity.id
_entity.type
_entity.pdbx_description
1 polymer ?
#
loop_
_entity_poly.entity_id
_entity_poly.type
_entity_poly.pdbx_seq_one_letter_code
_entity_poly.pdbx_strand_id
1 'polypeptide(L)'
;MDWILHLILLLGSPYLTVGFVNNDEVQTLTRYILRGPSRNSGLEWLEPLVDDFGHRMLCRKSLEDAIDFTVERLRQDGFDNVHTEEAPNMPNWERGEDTVTLLEPRNLKLNILTIGGVDPAKVTAEAVVLEDYDLINTTNVNGKIVVFNQKWTGYYEDIKYRRAAKEIKALGAVGLLAKSLGPFSIGSPHTGGGSDEHLPAASLSLEEAELLGRLARRNKTLKISIDIRSKNLPPCTSRNIIFDIKGSEKPEEVVLISAHIDSWDLGQGALDDGGGMAAVWQAMKVIRELGQTDKRFLPKRTIRAIFWTAEEHGFAGAKHYYEQHKNGKEKFYFVSETDQGAFKPTTTKSILRFMGNTTQRAKMQEIVQSLKRNDIPISVQEGDKQGDVQSWADDGVPSVQYVADKGADFYFYFHHTTGDYLNIFEDGDIDYTAAIMGTLAHVLSNQDKW
;
A
#
# COMPACT_ATOMS: atom_id res chain seq x y z
N MET A 1 -80.13 -17.24 18.52
CA MET A 1 -79.13 -16.19 18.95
C MET A 1 -77.77 -16.67 18.54
N ASP A 2 -77.44 -16.32 17.30
CA ASP A 2 -76.20 -16.78 16.64
C ASP A 2 -75.11 -15.71 16.79
N TRP A 3 -74.02 -16.09 17.33
CA TRP A 3 -72.79 -15.29 17.39
C TRP A 3 -71.87 -15.74 16.29
N ILE A 4 -71.78 -14.99 15.17
CA ILE A 4 -70.83 -15.18 14.09
C ILE A 4 -69.53 -14.48 14.51
N LEU A 5 -68.48 -15.26 14.82
CA LEU A 5 -67.12 -14.76 15.00
C LEU A 5 -66.50 -14.48 13.65
N HIS A 6 -66.26 -13.22 13.32
CA HIS A 6 -65.44 -12.83 12.15
C HIS A 6 -63.99 -12.94 12.54
N LEU A 7 -63.31 -13.97 11.99
CA LEU A 7 -61.85 -14.10 12.04
C LEU A 7 -61.24 -13.24 10.93
N ILE A 8 -60.70 -12.07 11.29
CA ILE A 8 -59.92 -11.25 10.38
C ILE A 8 -58.51 -11.89 10.26
N LEU A 9 -58.22 -12.61 9.18
CA LEU A 9 -56.90 -13.02 8.80
C LEU A 9 -56.12 -11.79 8.29
N LEU A 10 -55.28 -11.21 9.13
CA LEU A 10 -54.21 -10.31 8.73
C LEU A 10 -53.17 -11.10 7.99
N LEU A 11 -53.28 -11.17 6.66
CA LEU A 11 -52.19 -11.56 5.77
C LEU A 11 -51.13 -10.47 5.84
N GLY A 12 -50.21 -10.58 6.79
CA GLY A 12 -48.97 -9.83 6.80
C GLY A 12 -48.16 -10.27 5.58
N SER A 13 -48.10 -9.45 4.56
CA SER A 13 -47.12 -9.58 3.49
C SER A 13 -45.75 -9.61 4.12
N PRO A 14 -44.89 -10.62 3.89
CA PRO A 14 -43.51 -10.54 4.35
C PRO A 14 -42.84 -9.46 3.48
N TYR A 15 -42.72 -8.25 3.98
CA TYR A 15 -41.72 -7.34 3.47
C TYR A 15 -40.40 -8.01 3.74
N LEU A 16 -39.86 -8.69 2.73
CA LEU A 16 -38.44 -9.06 2.66
C LEU A 16 -37.67 -7.74 2.83
N THR A 17 -37.21 -7.46 4.02
CA THR A 17 -36.22 -6.43 4.23
C THR A 17 -35.01 -6.85 3.42
N VAL A 18 -34.84 -6.23 2.27
CA VAL A 18 -33.60 -6.40 1.47
C VAL A 18 -32.47 -5.94 2.40
N GLY A 19 -31.66 -6.88 2.83
CA GLY A 19 -30.49 -6.58 3.67
C GLY A 19 -29.57 -5.59 2.94
N PHE A 20 -28.72 -4.90 3.69
CA PHE A 20 -27.76 -3.96 3.12
C PHE A 20 -26.89 -4.60 2.02
N VAL A 21 -26.62 -5.89 2.11
CA VAL A 21 -25.83 -6.66 1.14
C VAL A 21 -26.69 -7.70 0.42
N ASN A 22 -26.68 -7.66 -0.89
CA ASN A 22 -27.25 -8.74 -1.71
C ASN A 22 -26.21 -9.87 -1.87
N ASN A 23 -26.37 -10.94 -1.11
CA ASN A 23 -25.42 -12.05 -1.08
C ASN A 23 -25.30 -12.78 -2.44
N ASP A 24 -26.36 -12.82 -3.26
CA ASP A 24 -26.32 -13.47 -4.58
C ASP A 24 -25.44 -12.69 -5.56
N GLU A 25 -25.44 -11.36 -5.49
CA GLU A 25 -24.58 -10.51 -6.29
C GLU A 25 -23.11 -10.66 -5.85
N VAL A 26 -22.84 -10.63 -4.54
CA VAL A 26 -21.50 -10.88 -4.02
C VAL A 26 -20.99 -12.27 -4.41
N GLN A 27 -21.83 -13.30 -4.32
CA GLN A 27 -21.46 -14.65 -4.75
C GLN A 27 -21.17 -14.71 -6.25
N THR A 28 -21.97 -14.04 -7.08
CA THR A 28 -21.76 -13.99 -8.52
C THR A 28 -20.43 -13.36 -8.86
N LEU A 29 -20.14 -12.19 -8.30
CA LEU A 29 -18.90 -11.44 -8.49
C LEU A 29 -17.68 -12.24 -8.01
N THR A 30 -17.70 -12.73 -6.78
CA THR A 30 -16.57 -13.47 -6.20
C THR A 30 -16.31 -14.77 -6.94
N ARG A 31 -17.37 -15.49 -7.37
CA ARG A 31 -17.21 -16.71 -8.18
C ARG A 31 -16.64 -16.42 -9.56
N TYR A 32 -17.06 -15.31 -10.21
CA TYR A 32 -16.54 -14.90 -11.51
C TYR A 32 -15.03 -14.63 -11.45
N ILE A 33 -14.57 -14.01 -10.38
CA ILE A 33 -13.13 -13.73 -10.14
C ILE A 33 -12.39 -15.01 -9.73
N LEU A 34 -12.81 -15.66 -8.64
CA LEU A 34 -12.00 -16.72 -8.01
C LEU A 34 -12.05 -18.07 -8.77
N ARG A 35 -13.11 -18.34 -9.53
CA ARG A 35 -13.37 -19.67 -10.13
C ARG A 35 -13.92 -19.58 -11.56
N GLY A 36 -14.11 -18.39 -12.08
CA GLY A 36 -14.71 -18.10 -13.37
C GLY A 36 -13.72 -17.59 -14.42
N PRO A 37 -14.22 -16.90 -15.45
CA PRO A 37 -13.40 -16.46 -16.59
C PRO A 37 -12.30 -15.46 -16.23
N SER A 38 -12.42 -14.75 -15.10
CA SER A 38 -11.44 -13.73 -14.69
C SER A 38 -10.35 -14.26 -13.76
N ARG A 39 -10.36 -15.57 -13.45
CA ARG A 39 -9.32 -16.13 -12.58
C ARG A 39 -7.93 -15.90 -13.16
N ASN A 40 -7.00 -15.44 -12.35
CA ASN A 40 -5.62 -15.08 -12.68
C ASN A 40 -5.46 -13.90 -13.66
N SER A 41 -6.54 -13.29 -14.13
CA SER A 41 -6.42 -12.20 -15.10
C SER A 41 -5.67 -10.98 -14.52
N GLY A 42 -5.67 -10.77 -13.20
CA GLY A 42 -4.87 -9.75 -12.54
C GLY A 42 -3.37 -10.03 -12.67
N LEU A 43 -2.94 -11.28 -12.43
CA LEU A 43 -1.55 -11.68 -12.58
C LEU A 43 -1.06 -11.55 -14.04
N GLU A 44 -1.87 -12.03 -14.99
CA GLU A 44 -1.60 -11.89 -16.43
C GLU A 44 -1.54 -10.42 -16.88
N TRP A 45 -2.32 -9.55 -16.26
CA TRP A 45 -2.29 -8.12 -16.53
C TRP A 45 -1.03 -7.45 -15.95
N LEU A 46 -0.57 -7.89 -14.77
CA LEU A 46 0.60 -7.34 -14.09
C LEU A 46 1.91 -7.71 -14.78
N GLU A 47 2.02 -8.95 -15.26
CA GLU A 47 3.25 -9.50 -15.83
C GLU A 47 3.95 -8.56 -16.84
N PRO A 48 3.31 -8.09 -17.93
CA PRO A 48 3.98 -7.19 -18.87
C PRO A 48 4.31 -5.81 -18.27
N LEU A 49 3.55 -5.35 -17.27
CA LEU A 49 3.86 -4.07 -16.61
C LEU A 49 5.18 -4.14 -15.84
N VAL A 50 5.40 -5.21 -15.09
CA VAL A 50 6.59 -5.32 -14.25
C VAL A 50 7.81 -5.87 -14.99
N ASP A 51 7.61 -6.70 -16.01
CA ASP A 51 8.70 -7.27 -16.80
C ASP A 51 9.27 -6.28 -17.83
N ASP A 52 8.41 -5.49 -18.48
CA ASP A 52 8.85 -4.55 -19.52
C ASP A 52 9.43 -3.25 -18.93
N PHE A 53 8.92 -2.79 -17.79
CA PHE A 53 9.34 -1.50 -17.20
C PHE A 53 10.20 -1.64 -15.95
N GLY A 54 10.18 -2.79 -15.26
CA GLY A 54 10.90 -3.01 -14.01
C GLY A 54 10.38 -2.09 -12.91
N HIS A 55 11.30 -1.53 -12.11
CA HIS A 55 10.93 -0.59 -11.06
C HIS A 55 10.34 0.70 -11.63
N ARG A 56 9.40 1.25 -10.90
CA ARG A 56 8.67 2.47 -11.29
C ARG A 56 8.97 3.63 -10.34
N MET A 57 10.28 3.81 -10.05
CA MET A 57 10.74 4.87 -9.15
C MET A 57 10.31 6.24 -9.64
N LEU A 58 9.81 7.05 -8.71
CA LEU A 58 9.36 8.42 -8.97
C LEU A 58 10.41 9.25 -9.75
N CYS A 59 9.95 10.06 -10.70
CA CYS A 59 10.79 10.88 -11.57
C CYS A 59 11.69 10.08 -12.54
N ARG A 60 11.47 8.79 -12.71
CA ARG A 60 12.20 7.98 -13.69
C ARG A 60 11.36 7.75 -14.95
N LYS A 61 12.06 7.58 -16.06
CA LYS A 61 11.43 7.32 -17.36
C LYS A 61 10.60 6.03 -17.32
N SER A 62 11.05 5.02 -16.59
CA SER A 62 10.33 3.75 -16.42
C SER A 62 8.92 3.93 -15.83
N LEU A 63 8.75 4.83 -14.86
CA LEU A 63 7.44 5.15 -14.30
C LEU A 63 6.54 5.84 -15.34
N GLU A 64 7.06 6.86 -16.04
CA GLU A 64 6.24 7.61 -17.01
C GLU A 64 5.85 6.75 -18.22
N ASP A 65 6.74 5.87 -18.69
CA ASP A 65 6.45 4.89 -19.75
C ASP A 65 5.41 3.85 -19.26
N ALA A 66 5.50 3.40 -18.01
CA ALA A 66 4.53 2.49 -17.40
C ALA A 66 3.14 3.14 -17.24
N ILE A 67 3.09 4.45 -16.93
CA ILE A 67 1.84 5.23 -16.91
C ILE A 67 1.20 5.24 -18.29
N ASP A 68 1.97 5.59 -19.34
CA ASP A 68 1.46 5.64 -20.72
C ASP A 68 0.96 4.26 -21.20
N PHE A 69 1.71 3.21 -20.92
CA PHE A 69 1.32 1.82 -21.21
C PHE A 69 0.00 1.42 -20.49
N THR A 70 -0.10 1.75 -19.21
CA THR A 70 -1.28 1.43 -18.41
C THR A 70 -2.51 2.18 -18.91
N VAL A 71 -2.39 3.48 -19.21
CA VAL A 71 -3.48 4.30 -19.76
C VAL A 71 -4.00 3.74 -21.07
N GLU A 72 -3.10 3.31 -21.97
CA GLU A 72 -3.51 2.73 -23.26
C GLU A 72 -4.27 1.42 -23.07
N ARG A 73 -3.83 0.54 -22.16
CA ARG A 73 -4.53 -0.72 -21.83
C ARG A 73 -5.91 -0.45 -21.24
N LEU A 74 -6.04 0.50 -20.31
CA LEU A 74 -7.33 0.87 -19.72
C LEU A 74 -8.32 1.41 -20.76
N ARG A 75 -7.84 2.16 -21.77
CA ARG A 75 -8.66 2.60 -22.91
C ARG A 75 -9.10 1.42 -23.78
N GLN A 76 -8.21 0.47 -24.06
CA GLN A 76 -8.53 -0.75 -24.81
C GLN A 76 -9.53 -1.63 -24.06
N ASP A 77 -9.47 -1.70 -22.74
CA ASP A 77 -10.47 -2.37 -21.89
C ASP A 77 -11.83 -1.65 -21.90
N GLY A 78 -11.87 -0.42 -22.42
CA GLY A 78 -13.10 0.38 -22.63
C GLY A 78 -13.67 0.97 -21.35
N PHE A 79 -12.84 1.30 -20.38
CA PHE A 79 -13.26 2.07 -19.20
C PHE A 79 -13.65 3.50 -19.58
N ASP A 80 -14.53 4.09 -18.76
CA ASP A 80 -14.93 5.47 -18.93
C ASP A 80 -13.86 6.42 -18.38
N ASN A 81 -13.78 7.63 -18.89
CA ASN A 81 -12.99 8.75 -18.35
C ASN A 81 -11.50 8.42 -18.11
N VAL A 82 -10.89 7.59 -18.95
CA VAL A 82 -9.47 7.22 -18.80
C VAL A 82 -8.57 8.40 -19.14
N HIS A 83 -7.89 8.95 -18.14
CA HIS A 83 -6.97 10.09 -18.29
C HIS A 83 -5.90 10.08 -17.20
N THR A 84 -4.97 11.02 -17.31
CA THR A 84 -3.97 11.28 -16.26
C THR A 84 -4.14 12.70 -15.74
N GLU A 85 -3.80 12.91 -14.47
CA GLU A 85 -3.68 14.24 -13.86
C GLU A 85 -2.27 14.47 -13.35
N GLU A 86 -1.70 15.61 -13.70
CA GLU A 86 -0.33 15.96 -13.30
C GLU A 86 -0.23 16.23 -11.80
N ALA A 87 0.84 15.72 -11.21
CA ALA A 87 1.28 16.00 -9.86
C ALA A 87 2.65 16.70 -9.93
N PRO A 88 2.70 18.04 -9.90
CA PRO A 88 3.93 18.82 -10.05
C PRO A 88 4.72 18.88 -8.73
N ASN A 89 5.99 19.28 -8.83
CA ASN A 89 6.90 19.49 -7.70
C ASN A 89 7.12 18.24 -6.82
N MET A 90 7.10 17.07 -7.45
CA MET A 90 7.36 15.82 -6.75
C MET A 90 8.85 15.70 -6.37
N PRO A 91 9.17 15.14 -5.19
CA PRO A 91 10.55 14.95 -4.78
C PRO A 91 11.28 14.00 -5.75
N ASN A 92 12.53 14.34 -6.05
CA ASN A 92 13.32 13.61 -7.04
C ASN A 92 14.65 13.20 -6.42
N TRP A 93 14.83 11.91 -6.19
CA TRP A 93 16.03 11.35 -5.64
C TRP A 93 16.55 10.20 -6.50
N GLU A 94 17.85 10.08 -6.62
CA GLU A 94 18.52 9.05 -7.42
C GLU A 94 19.53 8.30 -6.59
N ARG A 95 19.42 6.98 -6.56
CA ARG A 95 20.40 6.09 -5.91
C ARG A 95 21.69 6.08 -6.70
N GLY A 96 22.82 6.20 -5.96
CA GLY A 96 24.17 6.08 -6.50
C GLY A 96 24.81 4.74 -6.19
N GLU A 97 26.07 4.61 -6.54
CA GLU A 97 26.92 3.49 -6.11
C GLU A 97 27.41 3.73 -4.69
N ASP A 98 26.57 3.45 -3.72
CA ASP A 98 26.81 3.70 -2.32
C ASP A 98 27.56 2.54 -1.66
N THR A 99 28.42 2.85 -0.68
CA THR A 99 29.18 1.82 0.03
C THR A 99 29.30 2.11 1.50
N VAL A 100 29.19 1.05 2.29
CA VAL A 100 29.54 1.07 3.72
C VAL A 100 30.54 -0.05 3.99
N THR A 101 31.62 0.31 4.68
CA THR A 101 32.70 -0.64 4.98
C THR A 101 33.03 -0.59 6.46
N LEU A 102 32.92 -1.74 7.12
CA LEU A 102 33.55 -1.95 8.44
C LEU A 102 35.06 -2.04 8.24
N LEU A 103 35.83 -1.13 8.84
CA LEU A 103 37.31 -1.10 8.75
C LEU A 103 37.95 -1.84 9.91
N GLU A 104 37.41 -1.70 11.12
CA GLU A 104 37.84 -2.39 12.34
C GLU A 104 36.62 -3.09 12.99
N PRO A 105 36.83 -4.29 13.56
CA PRO A 105 38.08 -5.04 13.81
C PRO A 105 38.61 -5.81 12.59
N ARG A 106 37.91 -5.80 11.47
CA ARG A 106 38.36 -6.39 10.19
C ARG A 106 37.73 -5.68 9.02
N ASN A 107 38.36 -5.64 7.87
CA ASN A 107 37.79 -5.07 6.66
C ASN A 107 36.65 -5.96 6.14
N LEU A 108 35.45 -5.37 6.00
CA LEU A 108 34.25 -6.03 5.48
C LEU A 108 33.35 -4.99 4.79
N LYS A 109 33.11 -5.17 3.49
CA LYS A 109 32.05 -4.41 2.80
C LYS A 109 30.71 -4.91 3.32
N LEU A 110 29.89 -3.98 3.83
CA LEU A 110 28.55 -4.28 4.33
C LEU A 110 27.54 -4.21 3.20
N ASN A 111 26.51 -5.03 3.25
CA ASN A 111 25.41 -5.03 2.34
C ASN A 111 24.36 -4.01 2.80
N ILE A 112 24.18 -2.96 2.01
CA ILE A 112 23.37 -1.79 2.40
C ILE A 112 22.43 -1.36 1.28
N LEU A 113 21.40 -0.64 1.69
CA LEU A 113 20.62 0.24 0.82
C LEU A 113 20.55 1.63 1.46
N THR A 114 20.95 2.64 0.69
CA THR A 114 20.85 4.03 1.13
C THR A 114 19.38 4.38 1.33
N ILE A 115 19.10 5.08 2.43
CA ILE A 115 17.77 5.59 2.75
C ILE A 115 17.43 6.73 1.77
N GLY A 116 16.21 6.72 1.25
CA GLY A 116 15.75 7.72 0.28
C GLY A 116 15.79 9.15 0.83
N GLY A 117 16.13 10.10 -0.04
CA GLY A 117 16.24 11.52 0.30
C GLY A 117 17.61 11.95 0.83
N VAL A 118 18.55 11.03 1.04
CA VAL A 118 19.91 11.34 1.53
C VAL A 118 20.76 11.95 0.42
N ASP A 119 21.56 12.95 0.76
CA ASP A 119 22.53 13.61 -0.11
C ASP A 119 23.91 12.94 -0.10
N PRO A 120 24.75 13.20 -1.12
CA PRO A 120 26.10 12.67 -1.18
C PRO A 120 26.92 13.09 0.04
N ALA A 121 27.57 12.13 0.66
CA ALA A 121 28.42 12.38 1.83
C ALA A 121 29.44 11.27 2.01
N LYS A 122 30.59 11.64 2.61
CA LYS A 122 31.61 10.67 2.99
C LYS A 122 32.03 10.89 4.44
N VAL A 123 31.96 9.84 5.24
CA VAL A 123 32.34 9.88 6.64
C VAL A 123 33.06 8.60 7.05
N THR A 124 34.06 8.75 7.93
CA THR A 124 34.71 7.62 8.59
C THR A 124 34.82 7.95 10.06
N ALA A 125 34.19 7.13 10.91
CA ALA A 125 34.14 7.36 12.34
C ALA A 125 34.02 6.03 13.12
N GLU A 126 34.21 6.10 14.42
CA GLU A 126 33.78 5.04 15.32
C GLU A 126 32.25 4.90 15.29
N ALA A 127 31.76 3.68 15.43
CA ALA A 127 30.34 3.40 15.49
C ALA A 127 29.94 2.93 16.90
N VAL A 128 28.73 3.29 17.30
CA VAL A 128 28.04 2.81 18.49
C VAL A 128 26.78 2.05 18.08
N VAL A 129 26.56 0.88 18.68
CA VAL A 129 25.39 0.06 18.40
C VAL A 129 24.37 0.23 19.51
N LEU A 130 23.13 0.57 19.12
CA LEU A 130 21.99 0.77 20.01
C LEU A 130 20.93 -0.31 19.68
N GLU A 131 20.46 -1.01 20.71
CA GLU A 131 19.44 -2.07 20.55
C GLU A 131 18.01 -1.53 20.82
N ASP A 132 17.91 -0.31 21.35
CA ASP A 132 16.66 0.38 21.61
C ASP A 132 16.77 1.86 21.24
N TYR A 133 15.65 2.45 20.82
CA TYR A 133 15.59 3.85 20.39
C TYR A 133 15.94 4.83 21.53
N ASP A 134 15.44 4.57 22.73
CA ASP A 134 15.61 5.48 23.88
C ASP A 134 17.07 5.59 24.34
N LEU A 135 17.93 4.62 23.94
CA LEU A 135 19.36 4.65 24.23
C LEU A 135 20.10 5.83 23.58
N ILE A 136 19.51 6.48 22.56
CA ILE A 136 20.11 7.71 21.98
C ILE A 136 20.33 8.81 23.01
N ASN A 137 19.45 8.91 24.01
CA ASN A 137 19.48 9.96 25.04
C ASN A 137 20.48 9.69 26.15
N THR A 138 20.95 8.46 26.30
CA THR A 138 21.85 8.02 27.39
C THR A 138 23.23 7.62 26.91
N THR A 139 23.40 7.47 25.59
CA THR A 139 24.66 7.05 24.97
C THR A 139 25.36 8.24 24.33
N ASN A 140 26.68 8.37 24.52
CA ASN A 140 27.44 9.38 23.80
C ASN A 140 27.60 9.03 22.32
N VAL A 141 26.80 9.68 21.48
CA VAL A 141 26.79 9.52 20.00
C VAL A 141 27.59 10.62 19.28
N ASN A 142 28.12 11.62 20.00
CA ASN A 142 28.83 12.75 19.41
C ASN A 142 30.07 12.29 18.63
N GLY A 143 30.15 12.69 17.35
CA GLY A 143 31.22 12.31 16.42
C GLY A 143 31.20 10.84 15.98
N LYS A 144 30.13 10.10 16.28
CA LYS A 144 30.03 8.65 15.96
C LYS A 144 28.97 8.36 14.90
N ILE A 145 29.11 7.21 14.25
CA ILE A 145 28.07 6.58 13.44
C ILE A 145 27.18 5.79 14.39
N VAL A 146 25.87 6.09 14.38
CA VAL A 146 24.87 5.32 15.14
C VAL A 146 24.41 4.15 14.31
N VAL A 147 24.49 2.95 14.90
CA VAL A 147 23.97 1.70 14.33
C VAL A 147 22.78 1.25 15.17
N PHE A 148 21.60 1.18 14.62
CA PHE A 148 20.48 0.54 15.29
C PHE A 148 20.43 -0.97 14.98
N ASN A 149 20.30 -1.77 16.04
CA ASN A 149 20.12 -3.22 15.97
C ASN A 149 18.88 -3.65 16.76
N GLN A 150 17.77 -2.98 16.48
CA GLN A 150 16.46 -3.19 17.13
C GLN A 150 15.91 -4.59 16.85
N LYS A 151 14.99 -5.04 17.72
CA LYS A 151 14.13 -6.20 17.44
C LYS A 151 12.96 -5.76 16.56
N TRP A 152 12.53 -6.64 15.68
CA TRP A 152 11.31 -6.41 14.90
C TRP A 152 10.08 -6.45 15.82
N THR A 153 9.29 -5.38 15.79
CA THR A 153 8.02 -5.27 16.53
C THR A 153 6.83 -4.91 15.62
N GLY A 154 7.11 -4.53 14.39
CA GLY A 154 6.16 -4.12 13.38
C GLY A 154 6.65 -2.90 12.61
N TYR A 155 6.19 -2.73 11.38
CA TYR A 155 6.68 -1.66 10.51
C TYR A 155 6.43 -0.27 11.08
N TYR A 156 5.23 -0.02 11.56
CA TYR A 156 4.83 1.30 12.06
C TYR A 156 5.52 1.67 13.38
N GLU A 157 5.83 0.68 14.20
CA GLU A 157 6.57 0.86 15.46
C GLU A 157 8.06 1.10 15.20
N ASP A 158 8.62 0.44 14.17
CA ASP A 158 10.06 0.42 13.93
C ASP A 158 10.53 1.48 12.92
N ILE A 159 9.62 2.11 12.17
CA ILE A 159 9.99 3.15 11.18
C ILE A 159 10.80 4.31 11.78
N LYS A 160 10.65 4.58 13.07
CA LYS A 160 11.40 5.59 13.82
C LYS A 160 12.91 5.39 13.72
N TYR A 161 13.39 4.14 13.69
CA TYR A 161 14.83 3.85 13.60
C TYR A 161 15.41 4.31 12.26
N ARG A 162 14.70 4.08 11.16
CA ARG A 162 15.11 4.57 9.84
C ARG A 162 15.04 6.09 9.73
N ARG A 163 14.12 6.72 10.45
CA ARG A 163 13.87 8.17 10.45
C ARG A 163 14.61 8.93 11.57
N ALA A 164 15.52 8.29 12.29
CA ALA A 164 16.21 8.86 13.44
C ALA A 164 17.25 9.94 13.10
N ALA A 165 17.56 10.19 11.84
CA ALA A 165 18.67 11.05 11.41
C ALA A 165 18.62 12.45 12.05
N LYS A 166 17.45 13.08 12.13
CA LYS A 166 17.25 14.40 12.75
C LYS A 166 17.66 14.43 14.22
N GLU A 167 17.17 13.48 14.99
CA GLU A 167 17.40 13.43 16.44
C GLU A 167 18.86 13.12 16.76
N ILE A 168 19.46 12.11 16.11
CA ILE A 168 20.85 11.75 16.38
C ILE A 168 21.83 12.81 15.90
N LYS A 169 21.53 13.53 14.79
CA LYS A 169 22.30 14.67 14.31
C LYS A 169 22.33 15.79 15.33
N ALA A 170 21.20 16.10 15.97
CA ALA A 170 21.12 17.10 17.04
C ALA A 170 21.99 16.74 18.25
N LEU A 171 22.27 15.44 18.46
CA LEU A 171 23.19 14.93 19.50
C LEU A 171 24.64 14.81 19.01
N GLY A 172 24.95 15.28 17.80
CA GLY A 172 26.28 15.31 17.22
C GLY A 172 26.73 14.04 16.50
N ALA A 173 25.83 13.08 16.21
CA ALA A 173 26.13 11.92 15.38
C ALA A 173 26.50 12.35 13.94
N VAL A 174 27.36 11.57 13.28
CA VAL A 174 27.89 11.86 11.94
C VAL A 174 27.40 10.88 10.87
N GLY A 175 26.64 9.87 11.23
CA GLY A 175 26.05 8.91 10.30
C GLY A 175 25.03 8.01 10.97
N LEU A 176 24.14 7.40 10.17
CA LEU A 176 23.09 6.48 10.59
C LEU A 176 23.17 5.17 9.80
N LEU A 177 23.19 4.06 10.48
CA LEU A 177 22.96 2.73 9.91
C LEU A 177 21.80 2.07 10.66
N ALA A 178 20.68 1.91 10.01
CA ALA A 178 19.51 1.28 10.61
C ALA A 178 19.40 -0.19 10.18
N LYS A 179 19.13 -1.09 11.11
CA LYS A 179 18.70 -2.45 10.75
C LYS A 179 17.43 -2.38 9.92
N SER A 180 17.36 -3.11 8.84
CA SER A 180 16.22 -3.17 7.93
C SER A 180 14.91 -3.43 8.66
N LEU A 181 13.83 -2.79 8.18
CA LEU A 181 12.50 -2.89 8.74
C LEU A 181 11.78 -4.10 8.16
N GLY A 182 12.02 -5.25 8.73
CA GLY A 182 11.39 -6.50 8.32
C GLY A 182 11.69 -7.62 9.30
N PRO A 183 10.87 -8.68 9.33
CA PRO A 183 11.04 -9.81 10.24
C PRO A 183 12.13 -10.77 9.79
N PHE A 184 12.53 -10.70 8.52
CA PHE A 184 13.43 -11.65 7.88
C PHE A 184 14.27 -10.98 6.79
N SER A 185 15.48 -11.49 6.57
CA SER A 185 16.29 -11.18 5.40
C SER A 185 17.21 -12.36 5.06
N ILE A 186 17.73 -12.40 3.86
CA ILE A 186 18.84 -13.28 3.45
C ILE A 186 19.87 -12.34 2.84
N GLY A 187 20.49 -11.53 3.70
CA GLY A 187 21.41 -10.50 3.27
C GLY A 187 20.75 -9.39 2.43
N SER A 188 19.41 -9.26 2.43
CA SER A 188 18.69 -8.25 1.67
C SER A 188 18.31 -7.07 2.55
N PRO A 189 18.92 -5.88 2.38
CA PRO A 189 18.49 -4.67 3.07
C PRO A 189 17.15 -4.19 2.55
N HIS A 190 16.41 -3.43 3.39
CA HIS A 190 15.17 -2.74 3.04
C HIS A 190 15.43 -1.23 3.01
N THR A 191 14.98 -0.56 1.96
CA THR A 191 15.07 0.89 1.83
C THR A 191 13.77 1.59 2.30
N GLY A 192 13.59 2.81 1.92
CA GLY A 192 12.40 3.66 2.14
C GLY A 192 12.77 5.09 2.48
N GLY A 193 11.79 5.98 2.55
CA GLY A 193 12.01 7.38 2.90
C GLY A 193 12.59 7.57 4.29
N GLY A 194 13.56 8.48 4.39
CA GLY A 194 14.20 8.90 5.64
C GLY A 194 13.55 10.14 6.25
N SER A 195 14.31 10.85 7.10
CA SER A 195 14.00 12.20 7.56
C SER A 195 14.63 13.22 6.61
N ASP A 196 14.08 14.43 6.59
CA ASP A 196 14.58 15.56 5.77
C ASP A 196 15.95 16.09 6.20
N GLU A 197 16.55 15.50 7.23
CA GLU A 197 17.85 15.92 7.75
C GLU A 197 18.99 15.22 7.01
N HIS A 198 19.84 16.00 6.37
CA HIS A 198 20.99 15.53 5.61
C HIS A 198 22.06 14.93 6.53
N LEU A 199 21.94 13.67 6.84
CA LEU A 199 22.93 12.85 7.53
C LEU A 199 23.18 11.62 6.66
N PRO A 200 24.45 11.20 6.41
CA PRO A 200 24.70 9.94 5.69
C PRO A 200 23.97 8.79 6.36
N ALA A 201 23.05 8.17 5.66
CA ALA A 201 22.17 7.15 6.24
C ALA A 201 21.92 5.98 5.28
N ALA A 202 22.01 4.76 5.79
CA ALA A 202 21.72 3.55 5.06
C ALA A 202 21.06 2.50 5.96
N SER A 203 20.29 1.61 5.35
CA SER A 203 19.81 0.39 6.00
C SER A 203 20.80 -0.75 5.80
N LEU A 204 21.00 -1.55 6.84
CA LEU A 204 21.78 -2.78 6.84
C LEU A 204 20.86 -4.00 6.69
N SER A 205 21.37 -5.10 6.16
CA SER A 205 20.69 -6.39 6.33
C SER A 205 20.55 -6.74 7.82
N LEU A 206 19.59 -7.61 8.15
CA LEU A 206 19.38 -8.06 9.52
C LEU A 206 20.66 -8.74 10.05
N GLU A 207 21.28 -9.57 9.22
CA GLU A 207 22.45 -10.37 9.58
C GLU A 207 23.67 -9.50 9.91
N GLU A 208 23.85 -8.39 9.19
CA GLU A 208 24.99 -7.50 9.40
C GLU A 208 24.78 -6.56 10.57
N ALA A 209 23.57 -6.05 10.76
CA ALA A 209 23.25 -5.29 11.97
C ALA A 209 23.48 -6.13 13.24
N GLU A 210 23.07 -7.41 13.22
CA GLU A 210 23.32 -8.33 14.32
C GLU A 210 24.81 -8.70 14.47
N LEU A 211 25.55 -8.82 13.35
CA LEU A 211 27.01 -8.98 13.41
C LEU A 211 27.66 -7.81 14.16
N LEU A 212 27.32 -6.57 13.82
CA LEU A 212 27.83 -5.38 14.48
C LEU A 212 27.44 -5.36 15.97
N GLY A 213 26.21 -5.74 16.30
CA GLY A 213 25.75 -5.90 17.68
C GLY A 213 26.58 -6.92 18.46
N ARG A 214 26.86 -8.10 17.88
CA ARG A 214 27.72 -9.12 18.52
C ARG A 214 29.16 -8.67 18.70
N LEU A 215 29.71 -7.88 17.78
CA LEU A 215 31.03 -7.29 17.90
C LEU A 215 31.09 -6.28 19.02
N ALA A 216 30.11 -5.39 19.08
CA ALA A 216 29.99 -4.36 20.13
C ALA A 216 29.89 -4.97 21.55
N ARG A 217 29.04 -6.00 21.73
CA ARG A 217 28.91 -6.74 23.01
C ARG A 217 30.17 -7.41 23.46
N ARG A 218 31.09 -7.69 22.55
CA ARG A 218 32.43 -8.22 22.85
C ARG A 218 33.52 -7.15 23.00
N ASN A 219 33.06 -5.86 23.16
CA ASN A 219 33.94 -4.69 23.32
C ASN A 219 34.95 -4.53 22.16
N LYS A 220 34.56 -4.89 20.93
CA LYS A 220 35.38 -4.62 19.74
C LYS A 220 35.13 -3.19 19.28
N THR A 221 36.22 -2.47 19.01
CA THR A 221 36.12 -1.17 18.34
C THR A 221 35.52 -1.39 16.96
N LEU A 222 34.47 -0.63 16.65
CA LEU A 222 33.85 -0.59 15.34
C LEU A 222 34.22 0.71 14.66
N LYS A 223 35.01 0.65 13.61
CA LYS A 223 35.30 1.80 12.75
C LYS A 223 34.67 1.58 11.40
N ILE A 224 33.83 2.49 10.98
CA ILE A 224 33.01 2.34 9.75
C ILE A 224 33.27 3.53 8.83
N SER A 225 33.36 3.26 7.54
CA SER A 225 33.38 4.26 6.48
C SER A 225 32.08 4.17 5.68
N ILE A 226 31.38 5.29 5.52
CA ILE A 226 30.21 5.47 4.69
C ILE A 226 30.60 6.37 3.52
N ASP A 227 30.31 5.99 2.28
CA ASP A 227 30.49 6.78 1.06
C ASP A 227 29.19 6.72 0.26
N ILE A 228 28.36 7.78 0.40
CA ILE A 228 27.06 7.93 -0.28
C ILE A 228 27.26 8.80 -1.51
N ARG A 229 26.76 8.32 -2.65
CA ARG A 229 26.73 9.01 -3.95
C ARG A 229 25.32 9.24 -4.44
N SER A 230 24.34 8.66 -3.78
CA SER A 230 22.92 8.98 -3.96
C SER A 230 22.69 10.47 -3.76
N LYS A 231 21.75 11.06 -4.49
CA LYS A 231 21.58 12.52 -4.51
C LYS A 231 20.14 12.94 -4.73
N ASN A 232 19.79 14.08 -4.16
CA ASN A 232 18.58 14.81 -4.52
C ASN A 232 18.80 15.56 -5.84
N LEU A 233 17.76 15.60 -6.66
CA LEU A 233 17.69 16.26 -7.96
C LEU A 233 16.59 17.33 -7.94
N PRO A 234 16.54 18.25 -8.93
CA PRO A 234 15.41 19.17 -9.04
C PRO A 234 14.08 18.42 -9.10
N PRO A 235 13.02 18.97 -8.45
CA PRO A 235 11.69 18.35 -8.48
C PRO A 235 11.22 18.04 -9.90
N CYS A 236 10.40 17.00 -10.03
CA CYS A 236 9.78 16.60 -11.28
C CYS A 236 8.27 16.78 -11.26
N THR A 237 7.64 16.51 -12.40
CA THR A 237 6.19 16.28 -12.51
C THR A 237 5.97 14.82 -12.86
N SER A 238 5.06 14.16 -12.17
CA SER A 238 4.55 12.84 -12.49
C SER A 238 3.04 12.87 -12.62
N ARG A 239 2.36 11.73 -12.77
CA ARG A 239 0.93 11.70 -13.10
C ARG A 239 0.20 10.60 -12.34
N ASN A 240 -0.96 10.93 -11.75
CA ASN A 240 -1.95 9.94 -11.33
C ASN A 240 -2.71 9.41 -12.55
N ILE A 241 -3.13 8.14 -12.53
CA ILE A 241 -4.00 7.55 -13.56
C ILE A 241 -5.42 7.42 -12.99
N ILE A 242 -6.42 7.94 -13.71
CA ILE A 242 -7.83 7.92 -13.32
C ILE A 242 -8.63 7.17 -14.38
N PHE A 243 -9.54 6.29 -13.95
CA PHE A 243 -10.51 5.63 -14.81
C PHE A 243 -11.79 5.25 -14.06
N ASP A 244 -12.92 5.25 -14.77
CA ASP A 244 -14.23 5.15 -14.15
C ASP A 244 -15.08 4.02 -14.76
N ILE A 245 -16.07 3.55 -14.00
CA ILE A 245 -17.33 2.99 -14.49
C ILE A 245 -18.40 4.00 -14.09
N LYS A 246 -18.95 4.72 -15.07
CA LYS A 246 -19.87 5.84 -14.82
C LYS A 246 -21.17 5.37 -14.17
N GLY A 247 -21.58 6.06 -13.12
CA GLY A 247 -22.81 5.82 -12.42
C GLY A 247 -24.05 6.16 -13.26
N SER A 248 -25.09 5.31 -13.16
CA SER A 248 -26.33 5.43 -13.94
C SER A 248 -27.36 6.37 -13.31
N GLU A 249 -27.32 6.59 -11.99
CA GLU A 249 -28.33 7.40 -11.26
C GLU A 249 -27.72 8.64 -10.58
N LYS A 250 -26.50 8.49 -10.03
CA LYS A 250 -25.79 9.51 -9.23
C LYS A 250 -24.33 9.61 -9.67
N PRO A 251 -24.07 10.02 -10.93
CA PRO A 251 -22.70 10.01 -11.47
C PRO A 251 -21.73 10.97 -10.76
N GLU A 252 -22.24 11.96 -10.01
CA GLU A 252 -21.45 12.90 -9.21
C GLU A 252 -21.05 12.34 -7.84
N GLU A 253 -21.66 11.24 -7.38
CA GLU A 253 -21.25 10.54 -6.18
C GLU A 253 -20.24 9.45 -6.55
N VAL A 254 -19.08 9.45 -5.92
CA VAL A 254 -17.92 8.59 -6.27
C VAL A 254 -17.63 7.58 -5.18
N VAL A 255 -17.52 6.33 -5.58
CA VAL A 255 -16.92 5.24 -4.79
C VAL A 255 -15.53 4.99 -5.34
N LEU A 256 -14.51 5.30 -4.57
CA LEU A 256 -13.11 5.19 -4.97
C LEU A 256 -12.49 3.88 -4.47
N ILE A 257 -11.83 3.17 -5.36
CA ILE A 257 -10.90 2.08 -5.04
C ILE A 257 -9.53 2.40 -5.65
N SER A 258 -8.45 2.24 -4.91
CA SER A 258 -7.14 2.69 -5.38
C SER A 258 -5.98 1.78 -4.98
N ALA A 259 -4.85 2.01 -5.63
CA ALA A 259 -3.53 1.45 -5.43
C ALA A 259 -2.50 2.46 -5.94
N HIS A 260 -1.20 2.26 -5.72
CA HIS A 260 -0.21 3.17 -6.28
C HIS A 260 0.61 2.56 -7.42
N ILE A 261 1.05 3.42 -8.37
CA ILE A 261 1.80 2.98 -9.55
C ILE A 261 3.31 3.11 -9.37
N ASP A 262 3.80 4.05 -8.59
CA ASP A 262 5.24 4.16 -8.34
C ASP A 262 5.74 3.01 -7.45
N SER A 263 7.02 2.81 -7.42
CA SER A 263 7.69 1.84 -6.56
C SER A 263 9.10 2.32 -6.25
N TRP A 264 9.77 1.70 -5.26
CA TRP A 264 11.19 1.90 -5.07
C TRP A 264 12.00 1.35 -6.25
N ASP A 265 13.24 1.81 -6.37
CA ASP A 265 14.20 1.50 -7.46
C ASP A 265 14.85 0.11 -7.35
N LEU A 266 14.17 -0.82 -6.69
CA LEU A 266 14.64 -2.17 -6.40
C LEU A 266 13.60 -3.20 -6.82
N GLY A 267 14.04 -4.35 -7.32
CA GLY A 267 13.12 -5.36 -7.82
C GLY A 267 12.27 -4.85 -8.99
N GLN A 268 11.02 -5.33 -9.05
CA GLN A 268 10.05 -4.96 -10.07
C GLN A 268 8.91 -4.09 -9.51
N GLY A 269 8.79 -3.91 -8.19
CA GLY A 269 7.62 -3.31 -7.56
C GLY A 269 6.35 -4.12 -7.85
N ALA A 270 6.48 -5.46 -7.85
CA ALA A 270 5.36 -6.34 -8.13
C ALA A 270 4.44 -6.48 -6.92
N LEU A 271 5.04 -6.60 -5.73
CA LEU A 271 4.34 -6.68 -4.45
C LEU A 271 3.83 -5.30 -4.01
N ASP A 272 4.67 -4.27 -4.20
CA ASP A 272 4.51 -2.92 -3.69
C ASP A 272 4.56 -1.90 -4.86
N ASP A 273 3.44 -1.49 -5.49
CA ASP A 273 2.09 -2.02 -5.29
C ASP A 273 1.47 -2.53 -6.61
N GLY A 274 2.28 -3.20 -7.44
CA GLY A 274 1.79 -3.79 -8.70
C GLY A 274 0.63 -4.74 -8.48
N GLY A 275 0.67 -5.54 -7.40
CA GLY A 275 -0.40 -6.47 -7.05
C GLY A 275 -1.72 -5.78 -6.69
N GLY A 276 -1.67 -4.66 -5.97
CA GLY A 276 -2.84 -3.83 -5.69
C GLY A 276 -3.42 -3.21 -6.95
N MET A 277 -2.56 -2.67 -7.84
CA MET A 277 -3.01 -2.18 -9.15
C MET A 277 -3.76 -3.25 -9.94
N ALA A 278 -3.18 -4.45 -10.03
CA ALA A 278 -3.79 -5.58 -10.75
C ALA A 278 -5.13 -6.00 -10.15
N ALA A 279 -5.23 -6.02 -8.82
CA ALA A 279 -6.46 -6.35 -8.12
C ALA A 279 -7.56 -5.29 -8.35
N VAL A 280 -7.22 -4.01 -8.30
CA VAL A 280 -8.15 -2.91 -8.60
C VAL A 280 -8.61 -2.97 -10.05
N TRP A 281 -7.69 -3.15 -11.00
CA TRP A 281 -8.04 -3.32 -12.41
C TRP A 281 -8.99 -4.51 -12.63
N GLN A 282 -8.67 -5.68 -12.06
CA GLN A 282 -9.49 -6.88 -12.21
C GLN A 282 -10.89 -6.70 -11.62
N ALA A 283 -11.00 -6.06 -10.44
CA ALA A 283 -12.27 -5.72 -9.82
C ALA A 283 -13.14 -4.85 -10.74
N MET A 284 -12.57 -3.78 -11.29
CA MET A 284 -13.23 -2.87 -12.22
C MET A 284 -13.68 -3.58 -13.49
N LYS A 285 -12.79 -4.38 -14.10
CA LYS A 285 -13.09 -5.14 -15.31
C LYS A 285 -14.26 -6.09 -15.11
N VAL A 286 -14.26 -6.86 -14.01
CA VAL A 286 -15.33 -7.82 -13.73
C VAL A 286 -16.68 -7.14 -13.49
N ILE A 287 -16.72 -6.04 -12.73
CA ILE A 287 -17.97 -5.27 -12.53
C ILE A 287 -18.52 -4.80 -13.88
N ARG A 288 -17.65 -4.28 -14.75
CA ARG A 288 -18.03 -3.80 -16.09
C ARG A 288 -18.54 -4.94 -16.98
N GLU A 289 -17.86 -6.09 -17.02
CA GLU A 289 -18.26 -7.27 -17.81
C GLU A 289 -19.61 -7.83 -17.34
N LEU A 290 -19.79 -7.98 -16.03
CA LEU A 290 -21.06 -8.42 -15.45
C LEU A 290 -22.19 -7.43 -15.75
N GLY A 291 -21.93 -6.12 -15.68
CA GLY A 291 -22.92 -5.08 -16.00
C GLY A 291 -23.40 -5.11 -17.44
N GLN A 292 -22.64 -5.66 -18.39
CA GLN A 292 -23.07 -5.82 -19.78
C GLN A 292 -24.18 -6.87 -19.95
N THR A 293 -24.24 -7.85 -19.08
CA THR A 293 -25.17 -8.99 -19.16
C THR A 293 -26.22 -8.97 -18.05
N ASP A 294 -25.92 -8.36 -16.92
CA ASP A 294 -26.79 -8.31 -15.74
C ASP A 294 -26.85 -6.88 -15.16
N LYS A 295 -28.02 -6.25 -15.32
CA LYS A 295 -28.23 -4.86 -14.87
C LYS A 295 -28.02 -4.63 -13.36
N ARG A 296 -28.01 -5.68 -12.53
CA ARG A 296 -27.73 -5.57 -11.10
C ARG A 296 -26.29 -5.10 -10.84
N PHE A 297 -25.39 -5.33 -11.81
CA PHE A 297 -23.98 -4.90 -11.74
C PHE A 297 -23.72 -3.51 -12.37
N LEU A 298 -24.76 -2.84 -12.90
CA LEU A 298 -24.63 -1.45 -13.31
C LEU A 298 -24.57 -0.57 -12.05
N PRO A 299 -23.51 0.19 -11.83
CA PRO A 299 -23.39 1.00 -10.62
C PRO A 299 -24.35 2.19 -10.69
N LYS A 300 -25.00 2.53 -9.57
CA LYS A 300 -25.78 3.75 -9.42
C LYS A 300 -24.90 4.99 -9.30
N ARG A 301 -23.82 4.88 -8.50
CA ARG A 301 -22.75 5.88 -8.35
C ARG A 301 -21.58 5.53 -9.25
N THR A 302 -20.80 6.53 -9.62
CA THR A 302 -19.56 6.30 -10.34
C THR A 302 -18.59 5.48 -9.45
N ILE A 303 -18.08 4.37 -9.97
CA ILE A 303 -16.94 3.70 -9.39
C ILE A 303 -15.71 4.26 -10.09
N ARG A 304 -14.83 4.89 -9.33
CA ARG A 304 -13.56 5.43 -9.79
C ARG A 304 -12.43 4.57 -9.29
N ALA A 305 -11.50 4.25 -10.18
CA ALA A 305 -10.22 3.72 -9.78
C ALA A 305 -9.12 4.76 -10.03
N ILE A 306 -8.17 4.86 -9.11
CA ILE A 306 -7.00 5.72 -9.26
C ILE A 306 -5.75 4.91 -8.93
N PHE A 307 -4.73 5.03 -9.80
CA PHE A 307 -3.39 4.59 -9.51
C PHE A 307 -2.54 5.82 -9.19
N TRP A 308 -2.16 5.96 -7.93
CA TRP A 308 -1.45 7.11 -7.40
C TRP A 308 0.02 7.10 -7.81
N THR A 309 0.56 8.25 -8.16
CA THR A 309 2.00 8.47 -8.23
C THR A 309 2.52 9.03 -6.92
N ALA A 310 3.80 8.82 -6.64
CA ALA A 310 4.48 9.37 -5.47
C ALA A 310 3.88 8.98 -4.11
N GLU A 311 3.30 7.79 -4.01
CA GLU A 311 2.90 7.20 -2.73
C GLU A 311 4.11 7.06 -1.82
N GLU A 312 5.18 6.42 -2.32
CA GLU A 312 6.45 6.13 -1.66
C GLU A 312 7.18 7.38 -1.11
N HIS A 313 6.74 8.54 -1.57
CA HIS A 313 7.23 9.84 -1.14
C HIS A 313 6.19 10.59 -0.29
N GLY A 314 5.44 9.85 0.52
CA GLY A 314 4.52 10.37 1.51
C GLY A 314 3.17 10.77 0.94
N PHE A 315 2.62 9.95 0.03
CA PHE A 315 1.29 10.14 -0.56
C PHE A 315 1.16 11.44 -1.36
N ALA A 316 2.26 11.88 -1.99
CA ALA A 316 2.31 13.24 -2.54
C ALA A 316 1.36 13.43 -3.72
N GLY A 317 1.21 12.43 -4.59
CA GLY A 317 0.29 12.45 -5.72
C GLY A 317 -1.18 12.48 -5.30
N ALA A 318 -1.55 11.67 -4.31
CA ALA A 318 -2.90 11.62 -3.76
C ALA A 318 -3.27 12.92 -3.02
N LYS A 319 -2.34 13.46 -2.22
CA LYS A 319 -2.53 14.75 -1.55
C LYS A 319 -2.74 15.88 -2.56
N HIS A 320 -1.96 15.89 -3.65
CA HIS A 320 -2.14 16.88 -4.70
C HIS A 320 -3.52 16.76 -5.35
N TYR A 321 -3.94 15.56 -5.72
CA TYR A 321 -5.26 15.30 -6.30
C TYR A 321 -6.38 15.72 -5.33
N TYR A 322 -6.30 15.35 -4.05
CA TYR A 322 -7.27 15.76 -3.04
C TYR A 322 -7.42 17.28 -2.97
N GLU A 323 -6.32 18.02 -2.90
CA GLU A 323 -6.33 19.48 -2.84
C GLU A 323 -7.01 20.13 -4.07
N GLN A 324 -6.86 19.54 -5.26
CA GLN A 324 -7.50 20.02 -6.47
C GLN A 324 -9.01 19.72 -6.51
N HIS A 325 -9.45 18.60 -5.91
CA HIS A 325 -10.81 18.08 -6.05
C HIS A 325 -11.72 18.29 -4.83
N LYS A 326 -11.19 18.55 -3.62
CA LYS A 326 -11.95 18.62 -2.37
C LYS A 326 -13.11 19.62 -2.38
N ASN A 327 -13.03 20.68 -3.20
CA ASN A 327 -14.07 21.69 -3.36
C ASN A 327 -14.83 21.55 -4.69
N GLY A 328 -14.65 20.45 -5.40
CA GLY A 328 -15.28 20.17 -6.69
C GLY A 328 -16.77 19.82 -6.57
N LYS A 329 -17.37 19.47 -7.72
CA LYS A 329 -18.77 19.04 -7.78
C LYS A 329 -18.95 17.58 -7.36
N GLU A 330 -17.92 16.77 -7.52
CA GLU A 330 -17.92 15.36 -7.16
C GLU A 330 -17.91 15.19 -5.63
N LYS A 331 -18.64 14.18 -5.18
CA LYS A 331 -18.75 13.85 -3.76
C LYS A 331 -18.23 12.43 -3.54
N PHE A 332 -17.14 12.30 -2.84
CA PHE A 332 -16.65 11.00 -2.47
C PHE A 332 -17.55 10.39 -1.39
N TYR A 333 -18.26 9.35 -1.79
CA TYR A 333 -19.18 8.59 -0.93
C TYR A 333 -18.46 7.56 -0.08
N PHE A 334 -17.39 7.01 -0.62
CA PHE A 334 -16.50 6.05 0.00
C PHE A 334 -15.14 6.08 -0.70
N VAL A 335 -14.07 5.86 0.05
CA VAL A 335 -12.71 5.75 -0.50
C VAL A 335 -12.00 4.54 0.06
N SER A 336 -11.19 3.86 -0.75
CA SER A 336 -10.40 2.74 -0.29
C SER A 336 -9.11 2.55 -1.06
N GLU A 337 -8.15 1.92 -0.38
CA GLU A 337 -6.85 1.58 -0.93
C GLU A 337 -6.47 0.15 -0.57
N THR A 338 -5.68 -0.47 -1.45
CA THR A 338 -5.00 -1.73 -1.21
C THR A 338 -3.53 -1.56 -1.53
N ASP A 339 -2.68 -1.64 -0.51
CA ASP A 339 -1.24 -1.37 -0.54
C ASP A 339 -0.52 -2.15 0.58
N GLN A 340 -0.84 -3.41 0.76
CA GLN A 340 -0.05 -4.33 1.61
C GLN A 340 -0.07 -5.74 1.01
N GLY A 341 0.30 -5.81 -0.27
CA GLY A 341 0.28 -7.02 -1.05
C GLY A 341 -1.12 -7.45 -1.48
N ALA A 342 -1.16 -8.40 -2.40
CA ALA A 342 -2.39 -8.95 -2.94
C ALA A 342 -2.36 -10.48 -2.78
N PHE A 343 -2.69 -10.97 -1.58
CA PHE A 343 -2.57 -12.38 -1.25
C PHE A 343 -3.92 -13.02 -0.94
N LYS A 344 -3.99 -14.31 -1.21
CA LYS A 344 -5.06 -15.15 -0.68
C LYS A 344 -5.04 -15.11 0.85
N PRO A 345 -6.11 -14.65 1.53
CA PRO A 345 -6.17 -14.64 2.97
C PRO A 345 -6.17 -16.06 3.51
N THR A 346 -5.18 -16.41 4.30
CA THR A 346 -5.07 -17.73 4.93
C THR A 346 -5.68 -17.77 6.32
N THR A 347 -5.90 -16.60 6.92
CA THR A 347 -6.43 -16.42 8.27
C THR A 347 -7.32 -15.18 8.35
N THR A 348 -8.05 -15.02 9.46
CA THR A 348 -8.82 -13.78 9.74
C THR A 348 -7.95 -12.56 10.09
N LYS A 349 -6.64 -12.64 9.88
CA LYS A 349 -5.72 -11.52 10.07
C LYS A 349 -5.71 -10.55 8.89
N SER A 350 -6.14 -11.00 7.68
CA SER A 350 -6.46 -10.07 6.62
C SER A 350 -7.63 -9.19 7.05
N ILE A 351 -7.45 -7.88 7.01
CA ILE A 351 -8.36 -6.93 7.64
C ILE A 351 -8.72 -5.77 6.72
N LEU A 352 -9.93 -5.27 6.91
CA LEU A 352 -10.32 -3.94 6.46
C LEU A 352 -10.11 -2.98 7.64
N ARG A 353 -9.10 -2.12 7.57
CA ARG A 353 -8.93 -0.99 8.49
C ARG A 353 -9.95 0.06 8.11
N PHE A 354 -11.02 0.15 8.87
CA PHE A 354 -12.17 1.00 8.55
C PHE A 354 -12.20 2.26 9.40
N MET A 355 -12.34 3.42 8.77
CA MET A 355 -12.67 4.69 9.41
C MET A 355 -14.08 5.11 8.98
N GLY A 356 -14.90 5.48 9.96
CA GLY A 356 -16.29 5.89 9.78
C GLY A 356 -17.08 5.77 11.07
N ASN A 357 -18.37 6.12 11.03
CA ASN A 357 -19.23 6.05 12.22
C ASN A 357 -19.70 4.62 12.51
N THR A 358 -20.34 4.44 13.68
CA THR A 358 -20.81 3.14 14.17
C THR A 358 -21.80 2.47 13.22
N THR A 359 -22.70 3.24 12.59
CA THR A 359 -23.70 2.69 11.65
C THR A 359 -23.01 2.17 10.39
N GLN A 360 -22.07 2.94 9.85
CA GLN A 360 -21.29 2.56 8.68
C GLN A 360 -20.42 1.32 8.97
N ARG A 361 -19.83 1.26 10.18
CA ARG A 361 -19.07 0.08 10.61
C ARG A 361 -19.93 -1.18 10.65
N ALA A 362 -21.16 -1.08 11.16
CA ALA A 362 -22.08 -2.23 11.19
C ALA A 362 -22.38 -2.74 9.77
N LYS A 363 -22.59 -1.83 8.80
CA LYS A 363 -22.80 -2.19 7.40
C LYS A 363 -21.55 -2.78 6.75
N MET A 364 -20.36 -2.27 7.07
CA MET A 364 -19.09 -2.87 6.64
C MET A 364 -18.94 -4.31 7.16
N GLN A 365 -19.39 -4.57 8.39
CA GLN A 365 -19.43 -5.93 8.95
C GLN A 365 -20.38 -6.85 8.18
N GLU A 366 -21.51 -6.35 7.66
CA GLU A 366 -22.40 -7.14 6.79
C GLU A 366 -21.70 -7.52 5.47
N ILE A 367 -20.94 -6.60 4.86
CA ILE A 367 -20.13 -6.90 3.67
C ILE A 367 -19.12 -8.01 3.98
N VAL A 368 -18.39 -7.88 5.08
CA VAL A 368 -17.42 -8.90 5.50
C VAL A 368 -18.08 -10.25 5.78
N GLN A 369 -19.28 -10.28 6.36
CA GLN A 369 -20.01 -11.54 6.55
C GLN A 369 -20.40 -12.18 5.20
N SER A 370 -20.74 -11.37 4.19
CA SER A 370 -20.98 -11.88 2.84
C SER A 370 -19.71 -12.44 2.20
N LEU A 371 -18.58 -11.76 2.34
CA LEU A 371 -17.28 -12.26 1.86
C LEU A 371 -16.89 -13.59 2.53
N LYS A 372 -17.09 -13.71 3.86
CA LYS A 372 -16.84 -14.98 4.59
C LYS A 372 -17.68 -16.15 4.08
N ARG A 373 -18.94 -15.91 3.69
CA ARG A 373 -19.80 -16.95 3.07
C ARG A 373 -19.27 -17.41 1.72
N ASN A 374 -18.40 -16.63 1.09
CA ASN A 374 -17.76 -16.90 -0.18
C ASN A 374 -16.27 -17.30 -0.03
N ASP A 375 -15.91 -17.91 1.10
CA ASP A 375 -14.58 -18.44 1.39
C ASP A 375 -13.47 -17.37 1.44
N ILE A 376 -13.83 -16.11 1.78
CA ILE A 376 -12.87 -15.01 1.97
C ILE A 376 -12.84 -14.62 3.45
N PRO A 377 -11.93 -15.20 4.26
CA PRO A 377 -11.90 -15.07 5.71
C PRO A 377 -11.19 -13.77 6.16
N ILE A 378 -11.86 -12.63 6.04
CA ILE A 378 -11.35 -11.32 6.49
C ILE A 378 -12.15 -10.78 7.67
N SER A 379 -11.65 -9.71 8.30
CA SER A 379 -12.32 -9.01 9.39
C SER A 379 -12.28 -7.49 9.24
N VAL A 380 -13.12 -6.77 9.99
CA VAL A 380 -13.09 -5.31 10.08
C VAL A 380 -12.44 -4.93 11.40
N GLN A 381 -11.47 -4.04 11.34
CA GLN A 381 -10.87 -3.39 12.50
C GLN A 381 -11.01 -1.88 12.39
N GLU A 382 -10.85 -1.18 13.50
CA GLU A 382 -10.75 0.27 13.50
C GLU A 382 -9.44 0.67 12.84
N GLY A 383 -9.52 1.64 11.90
CA GLY A 383 -8.38 2.18 11.19
C GLY A 383 -8.01 3.56 11.73
N ASP A 384 -6.73 3.84 11.74
CA ASP A 384 -6.15 5.15 12.09
C ASP A 384 -5.27 5.70 10.96
N LYS A 385 -4.95 4.86 9.99
CA LYS A 385 -4.13 5.18 8.82
C LYS A 385 -4.75 4.57 7.58
N GLN A 386 -4.86 5.37 6.52
CA GLN A 386 -5.58 5.02 5.30
C GLN A 386 -4.73 5.23 4.02
N GLY A 387 -3.40 5.31 4.14
CA GLY A 387 -2.52 5.46 2.99
C GLY A 387 -2.83 6.72 2.16
N ASP A 388 -2.89 6.57 0.85
CA ASP A 388 -3.19 7.65 -0.09
C ASP A 388 -4.57 8.28 0.11
N VAL A 389 -5.54 7.55 0.65
CA VAL A 389 -6.89 8.08 0.89
C VAL A 389 -7.06 8.75 2.27
N GLN A 390 -5.96 8.96 3.02
CA GLN A 390 -5.99 9.55 4.36
C GLN A 390 -6.67 10.93 4.40
N SER A 391 -6.43 11.80 3.42
CA SER A 391 -7.00 13.14 3.41
C SER A 391 -8.53 13.13 3.38
N TRP A 392 -9.15 12.21 2.65
CA TRP A 392 -10.61 12.03 2.64
C TRP A 392 -11.12 11.45 3.97
N ALA A 393 -10.37 10.53 4.56
CA ALA A 393 -10.70 9.94 5.85
C ALA A 393 -10.70 11.00 6.97
N ASP A 394 -9.72 11.91 6.96
CA ASP A 394 -9.61 13.03 7.90
C ASP A 394 -10.78 14.01 7.76
N ASP A 395 -11.32 14.18 6.54
CA ASP A 395 -12.54 14.97 6.27
C ASP A 395 -13.84 14.20 6.57
N GLY A 396 -13.74 12.98 7.12
CA GLY A 396 -14.89 12.17 7.56
C GLY A 396 -15.56 11.36 6.46
N VAL A 397 -14.94 11.23 5.29
CA VAL A 397 -15.40 10.27 4.27
C VAL A 397 -15.13 8.86 4.78
N PRO A 398 -16.13 7.96 4.78
CA PRO A 398 -15.92 6.57 5.16
C PRO A 398 -14.82 5.93 4.31
N SER A 399 -13.86 5.30 4.95
CA SER A 399 -12.67 4.81 4.25
C SER A 399 -12.22 3.43 4.71
N VAL A 400 -11.49 2.73 3.85
CA VAL A 400 -10.86 1.44 4.11
C VAL A 400 -9.46 1.42 3.53
N GLN A 401 -8.50 0.98 4.33
CA GLN A 401 -7.26 0.38 3.83
C GLN A 401 -7.38 -1.14 3.99
N TYR A 402 -7.27 -1.87 2.89
CA TYR A 402 -7.22 -3.33 2.93
C TYR A 402 -5.79 -3.78 3.20
N VAL A 403 -5.63 -4.64 4.19
CA VAL A 403 -4.36 -5.26 4.57
C VAL A 403 -4.48 -6.75 4.30
N ALA A 404 -3.79 -7.24 3.29
CA ALA A 404 -3.65 -8.65 3.03
C ALA A 404 -2.63 -9.27 3.99
N ASP A 405 -2.96 -10.38 4.62
CA ASP A 405 -2.04 -11.11 5.49
C ASP A 405 -1.96 -12.59 5.12
N LYS A 406 -0.81 -12.97 4.60
CA LYS A 406 -0.44 -14.37 4.32
C LYS A 406 0.15 -15.06 5.58
N GLY A 407 0.36 -14.31 6.67
CA GLY A 407 0.92 -14.75 7.94
C GLY A 407 2.38 -14.37 8.12
N ALA A 408 2.82 -14.29 9.38
CA ALA A 408 4.21 -14.01 9.79
C ALA A 408 4.81 -12.72 9.20
N ASP A 409 3.98 -11.69 8.98
CA ASP A 409 4.41 -10.43 8.35
C ASP A 409 5.07 -10.63 6.97
N PHE A 410 4.57 -11.59 6.19
CA PHE A 410 5.15 -12.03 4.92
C PHE A 410 5.40 -10.91 3.93
N TYR A 411 4.51 -9.90 3.86
CA TYR A 411 4.68 -8.70 3.04
C TYR A 411 6.04 -8.04 3.31
N PHE A 412 6.42 -7.88 4.57
CA PHE A 412 7.66 -7.21 4.97
C PHE A 412 8.93 -8.07 4.79
N TYR A 413 8.82 -9.26 4.22
CA TYR A 413 10.01 -10.00 3.76
C TYR A 413 10.60 -9.37 2.50
N PHE A 414 9.74 -8.81 1.64
CA PHE A 414 10.08 -8.35 0.30
C PHE A 414 9.89 -6.84 0.11
N HIS A 415 9.00 -6.22 0.88
CA HIS A 415 8.70 -4.80 0.84
C HIS A 415 9.97 -3.96 0.87
N HIS A 416 10.13 -3.09 -0.13
CA HIS A 416 11.30 -2.20 -0.30
C HIS A 416 12.66 -2.92 -0.40
N THR A 417 12.69 -4.09 -1.00
CA THR A 417 13.92 -4.87 -1.19
C THR A 417 14.13 -5.26 -2.65
N THR A 418 15.34 -5.76 -2.95
CA THR A 418 15.64 -6.37 -4.25
C THR A 418 14.88 -7.67 -4.51
N GLY A 419 14.09 -8.15 -3.56
CA GLY A 419 13.27 -9.36 -3.67
C GLY A 419 11.84 -9.12 -4.13
N ASP A 420 11.43 -7.87 -4.33
CA ASP A 420 10.07 -7.54 -4.82
C ASP A 420 9.93 -7.84 -6.31
N TYR A 421 9.54 -9.10 -6.62
CA TYR A 421 9.36 -9.62 -7.96
C TYR A 421 8.03 -10.37 -8.10
N LEU A 422 7.56 -10.53 -9.34
CA LEU A 422 6.28 -11.17 -9.67
C LEU A 422 6.10 -12.58 -9.10
N ASN A 423 7.19 -13.32 -8.94
CA ASN A 423 7.20 -14.69 -8.41
C ASN A 423 6.85 -14.82 -6.92
N ILE A 424 6.60 -13.70 -6.23
CA ILE A 424 6.06 -13.69 -4.86
C ILE A 424 4.61 -14.17 -4.85
N PHE A 425 3.86 -13.90 -5.92
CA PHE A 425 2.45 -14.28 -6.03
C PHE A 425 2.30 -15.74 -6.46
N GLU A 426 1.44 -16.44 -5.75
CA GLU A 426 0.94 -17.76 -6.13
C GLU A 426 -0.32 -17.62 -7.01
N ASP A 427 -0.64 -18.69 -7.71
CA ASP A 427 -1.83 -18.80 -8.56
C ASP A 427 -3.11 -18.43 -7.79
N GLY A 428 -3.80 -17.38 -8.20
CA GLY A 428 -5.02 -16.88 -7.60
C GLY A 428 -4.83 -15.92 -6.39
N ASP A 429 -3.61 -15.57 -6.01
CA ASP A 429 -3.38 -14.65 -4.88
C ASP A 429 -4.07 -13.29 -5.11
N ILE A 430 -3.82 -12.66 -6.25
CA ILE A 430 -4.37 -11.33 -6.62
C ILE A 430 -5.90 -11.37 -6.70
N ASP A 431 -6.48 -12.49 -7.15
CA ASP A 431 -7.92 -12.66 -7.30
C ASP A 431 -8.69 -12.40 -6.00
N TYR A 432 -8.14 -12.78 -4.85
CA TYR A 432 -8.80 -12.54 -3.56
C TYR A 432 -8.91 -11.06 -3.21
N THR A 433 -7.86 -10.30 -3.46
CA THR A 433 -7.89 -8.84 -3.26
C THR A 433 -8.85 -8.19 -4.25
N ALA A 434 -8.85 -8.63 -5.53
CA ALA A 434 -9.81 -8.17 -6.52
C ALA A 434 -11.26 -8.46 -6.12
N ALA A 435 -11.54 -9.64 -5.57
CA ALA A 435 -12.87 -10.00 -5.08
C ALA A 435 -13.32 -9.13 -3.89
N ILE A 436 -12.40 -8.77 -3.00
CA ILE A 436 -12.67 -7.88 -1.86
C ILE A 436 -12.95 -6.45 -2.36
N MET A 437 -12.03 -5.87 -3.14
CA MET A 437 -12.17 -4.50 -3.66
C MET A 437 -13.39 -4.37 -4.57
N GLY A 438 -13.63 -5.37 -5.43
CA GLY A 438 -14.81 -5.42 -6.29
C GLY A 438 -16.13 -5.52 -5.49
N THR A 439 -16.14 -6.28 -4.40
CA THR A 439 -17.32 -6.36 -3.52
C THR A 439 -17.58 -5.02 -2.83
N LEU A 440 -16.55 -4.35 -2.30
CA LEU A 440 -16.69 -3.02 -1.73
C LEU A 440 -17.25 -2.03 -2.75
N ALA A 441 -16.62 -1.97 -3.92
CA ALA A 441 -17.03 -1.07 -5.00
C ALA A 441 -18.48 -1.32 -5.47
N HIS A 442 -18.83 -2.58 -5.74
CA HIS A 442 -20.17 -2.94 -6.20
C HIS A 442 -21.25 -2.66 -5.16
N VAL A 443 -21.06 -3.12 -3.92
CA VAL A 443 -22.07 -2.94 -2.87
C VAL A 443 -22.27 -1.47 -2.57
N LEU A 444 -21.19 -0.69 -2.37
CA LEU A 444 -21.28 0.70 -1.94
C LEU A 444 -21.74 1.65 -3.06
N SER A 445 -21.46 1.33 -4.33
CA SER A 445 -21.96 2.11 -5.45
C SER A 445 -23.48 1.95 -5.65
N ASN A 446 -24.07 0.86 -5.15
CA ASN A 446 -25.49 0.52 -5.35
C ASN A 446 -26.39 0.79 -4.15
N GLN A 447 -25.85 1.11 -2.97
CA GLN A 447 -26.66 1.40 -1.78
C GLN A 447 -27.29 2.78 -1.81
N ASP A 448 -28.53 2.90 -1.30
CA ASP A 448 -29.21 4.18 -1.21
C ASP A 448 -28.64 5.06 -0.09
N LYS A 449 -28.28 4.46 1.03
CA LYS A 449 -27.66 5.12 2.21
C LYS A 449 -26.68 4.20 2.92
N TRP A 450 -25.65 4.85 3.42
CA TRP A 450 -24.62 4.20 4.24
C TRP A 450 -24.92 4.25 5.74
#